data_9587a55d4fc0a729be1d8634558b189a
#
_entry.id   9587a55d4fc0a729be1d8634558b189a
#
_cell.length_a   1.000
_cell.length_b   1.000
_cell.length_c   1.000
_cell.angle_alpha   90.00
_cell.angle_beta   90.00
_cell.angle_gamma   90.00
#
_symmetry.space_group_name_H-M   'P 1'
#
loop_
_entity.id
_entity.type
_entity.pdbx_description
1 polymer ?
#
loop_
_entity_poly.entity_id
_entity_poly.type
_entity_poly.pdbx_seq_one_letter_code
_entity_poly.pdbx_strand_id
1 'polypeptide(L)'
;MSSYKPSLYSLAEEKIMGMPESDYMNEEQCSFFKSRLLALFAATQDRIEEARAQLAKPMGSSDENDRASSEEQVIIALRIVDREQKLLPKIQQSLERIRLGTYAYCLESDEPIGIPRLLARPTAEYCAEVKAIIEIQEHHFNG
;
A
#
# COMPACT_ATOMS: atom_id res chain seq x y z
N MET A 1 2.81 36.72 13.03
CA MET A 1 3.62 35.97 12.06
C MET A 1 3.28 34.51 12.11
N SER A 2 2.69 34.01 11.07
CA SER A 2 2.41 32.59 10.98
C SER A 2 3.70 31.86 10.62
N SER A 3 4.17 30.99 11.49
CA SER A 3 5.23 30.07 11.15
C SER A 3 4.66 29.03 10.19
N TYR A 4 5.04 29.11 8.92
CA TYR A 4 4.67 28.12 7.94
C TYR A 4 5.38 26.81 8.26
N LYS A 5 4.64 25.80 8.67
CA LYS A 5 5.18 24.42 8.75
C LYS A 5 4.65 23.67 7.54
N PRO A 6 5.54 23.14 6.66
CA PRO A 6 5.06 22.34 5.55
C PRO A 6 4.33 21.10 6.09
N SER A 7 3.11 20.91 5.64
CA SER A 7 2.33 19.73 5.99
C SER A 7 2.92 18.49 5.30
N LEU A 8 2.88 17.35 5.99
CA LEU A 8 3.24 16.05 5.41
C LEU A 8 2.19 15.56 4.40
N TYR A 9 1.05 16.23 4.33
CA TYR A 9 -0.08 15.82 3.53
C TYR A 9 -0.35 16.83 2.41
N SER A 10 -0.87 16.34 1.27
CA SER A 10 -1.35 17.20 0.19
C SER A 10 -2.61 17.95 0.63
N LEU A 11 -2.99 18.99 -0.15
CA LEU A 11 -4.23 19.73 0.11
C LEU A 11 -5.46 18.82 0.05
N ALA A 12 -5.48 17.88 -0.90
CA ALA A 12 -6.58 16.92 -1.01
C ALA A 12 -6.66 16.00 0.22
N GLU A 13 -5.50 15.52 0.70
CA GLU A 13 -5.44 14.70 1.91
C GLU A 13 -5.87 15.48 3.14
N GLU A 14 -5.44 16.73 3.29
CA GLU A 14 -5.86 17.60 4.39
C GLU A 14 -7.38 17.85 4.38
N LYS A 15 -7.95 18.03 3.21
CA LYS A 15 -9.40 18.20 3.07
C LYS A 15 -10.15 16.97 3.56
N ILE A 16 -9.71 15.78 3.16
CA ILE A 16 -10.31 14.51 3.58
C ILE A 16 -10.17 14.32 5.10
N MET A 17 -9.00 14.62 5.66
CA MET A 17 -8.74 14.50 7.10
C MET A 17 -9.54 15.49 7.93
N GLY A 18 -9.84 16.66 7.36
CA GLY A 18 -10.57 17.71 8.05
C GLY A 18 -12.08 17.51 8.10
N MET A 19 -12.61 16.50 7.41
CA MET A 19 -14.05 16.22 7.43
C MET A 19 -14.48 15.65 8.79
N PRO A 20 -15.71 15.98 9.27
CA PRO A 20 -16.21 15.42 10.53
C PRO A 20 -16.38 13.90 10.45
N GLU A 21 -16.35 13.25 11.62
CA GLU A 21 -16.52 11.79 11.72
C GLU A 21 -17.83 11.30 11.08
N SER A 22 -18.87 12.11 11.11
CA SER A 22 -20.15 11.79 10.48
C SER A 22 -20.06 11.63 8.98
N ASP A 23 -19.01 12.20 8.35
CA ASP A 23 -18.75 12.09 6.91
C ASP A 23 -17.83 10.91 6.55
N TYR A 24 -17.49 10.06 7.52
CA TYR A 24 -16.59 8.94 7.28
C TYR A 24 -17.13 8.04 6.17
N MET A 25 -16.30 7.88 5.15
CA MET A 25 -16.61 7.12 3.93
C MET A 25 -17.87 7.63 3.20
N ASN A 26 -18.06 8.96 3.21
CA ASN A 26 -19.03 9.59 2.31
C ASN A 26 -18.55 9.42 0.85
N GLU A 27 -19.36 9.85 -0.10
CA GLU A 27 -19.04 9.70 -1.54
C GLU A 27 -17.72 10.33 -1.93
N GLU A 28 -17.40 11.49 -1.37
CA GLU A 28 -16.16 12.20 -1.67
C GLU A 28 -14.95 11.43 -1.15
N GLN A 29 -15.02 10.91 0.08
CA GLN A 29 -13.94 10.11 0.66
C GLN A 29 -13.78 8.79 -0.09
N CYS A 30 -14.85 8.11 -0.40
CA CYS A 30 -14.82 6.87 -1.18
C CYS A 30 -14.21 7.10 -2.57
N SER A 31 -14.59 8.18 -3.23
CA SER A 31 -14.05 8.56 -4.54
C SER A 31 -12.54 8.85 -4.46
N PHE A 32 -12.12 9.55 -3.42
CA PHE A 32 -10.72 9.85 -3.17
C PHE A 32 -9.90 8.56 -3.03
N PHE A 33 -10.33 7.64 -2.17
CA PHE A 33 -9.60 6.39 -1.95
C PHE A 33 -9.68 5.45 -3.16
N LYS A 34 -10.79 5.45 -3.88
CA LYS A 34 -10.90 4.71 -5.14
C LYS A 34 -9.85 5.16 -6.15
N SER A 35 -9.73 6.48 -6.34
CA SER A 35 -8.71 7.05 -7.24
C SER A 35 -7.30 6.69 -6.79
N ARG A 36 -7.05 6.76 -5.48
CA ARG A 36 -5.74 6.40 -4.92
C ARG A 36 -5.42 4.92 -5.12
N LEU A 37 -6.39 4.04 -4.93
CA LEU A 37 -6.22 2.61 -5.14
C LEU A 37 -6.00 2.26 -6.61
N LEU A 38 -6.71 2.93 -7.52
CA LEU A 38 -6.50 2.74 -8.96
C LEU A 38 -5.10 3.21 -9.39
N ALA A 39 -4.64 4.34 -8.85
CA ALA A 39 -3.28 4.83 -9.10
C ALA A 39 -2.22 3.86 -8.53
N LEU A 40 -2.46 3.34 -7.34
CA LEU A 40 -1.59 2.35 -6.71
C LEU A 40 -1.53 1.06 -7.53
N PHE A 41 -2.66 0.61 -8.07
CA PHE A 41 -2.73 -0.57 -8.92
C PHE A 41 -1.84 -0.39 -10.17
N ALA A 42 -1.99 0.72 -10.87
CA ALA A 42 -1.18 1.02 -12.05
C ALA A 42 0.30 1.12 -11.71
N ALA A 43 0.65 1.81 -10.63
CA ALA A 43 2.03 1.94 -10.19
C ALA A 43 2.63 0.57 -9.80
N THR A 44 1.84 -0.30 -9.19
CA THR A 44 2.26 -1.64 -8.81
C THR A 44 2.54 -2.49 -10.05
N GLN A 45 1.67 -2.44 -11.05
CA GLN A 45 1.90 -3.13 -12.33
C GLN A 45 3.18 -2.64 -13.01
N ASP A 46 3.41 -1.33 -13.01
CA ASP A 46 4.62 -0.75 -13.59
C ASP A 46 5.88 -1.23 -12.87
N ARG A 47 5.85 -1.31 -11.55
CA ARG A 47 6.99 -1.82 -10.77
C ARG A 47 7.27 -3.28 -11.07
N ILE A 48 6.23 -4.09 -11.25
CA ILE A 48 6.39 -5.51 -11.63
C ILE A 48 7.01 -5.63 -13.02
N GLU A 49 6.51 -4.86 -13.99
CA GLU A 49 7.05 -4.86 -15.36
C GLU A 49 8.51 -4.44 -15.39
N GLU A 50 8.85 -3.38 -14.68
CA GLU A 50 10.22 -2.88 -14.60
C GLU A 50 11.16 -3.91 -13.97
N ALA A 51 10.72 -4.55 -12.87
CA ALA A 51 11.50 -5.59 -12.21
C ALA A 51 11.68 -6.82 -13.12
N ARG A 52 10.64 -7.21 -13.85
CA ARG A 52 10.74 -8.30 -14.83
C ARG A 52 11.69 -7.98 -15.99
N ALA A 53 11.71 -6.71 -16.43
CA ALA A 53 12.64 -6.25 -17.44
C ALA A 53 14.08 -6.37 -16.96
N GLN A 54 14.34 -6.09 -15.67
CA GLN A 54 15.66 -6.30 -15.08
C GLN A 54 16.06 -7.78 -15.08
N LEU A 55 15.11 -8.68 -14.81
CA LEU A 55 15.36 -10.13 -14.85
C LEU A 55 15.63 -10.65 -16.26
N ALA A 56 15.08 -10.01 -17.28
CA ALA A 56 15.26 -10.40 -18.67
C ALA A 56 16.57 -9.92 -19.29
N LYS A 57 17.30 -9.02 -18.61
CA LYS A 57 18.59 -8.54 -19.11
C LYS A 57 19.63 -9.65 -19.05
N PRO A 58 20.39 -9.86 -20.14
CA PRO A 58 21.44 -10.88 -20.12
C PRO A 58 22.54 -10.49 -19.13
N MET A 59 23.03 -11.47 -18.36
CA MET A 59 24.21 -11.32 -17.53
C MET A 59 25.42 -11.29 -18.46
N GLY A 60 25.85 -10.08 -18.84
CA GLY A 60 26.73 -9.90 -19.98
C GLY A 60 28.16 -9.57 -19.69
N SER A 61 28.68 -9.70 -18.48
CA SER A 61 30.08 -9.38 -18.22
C SER A 61 30.85 -10.56 -17.67
N SER A 62 32.07 -10.72 -18.16
CA SER A 62 33.02 -11.70 -17.65
C SER A 62 33.77 -11.22 -16.41
N ASP A 63 33.56 -9.96 -15.99
CA ASP A 63 34.15 -9.39 -14.79
C ASP A 63 33.41 -9.90 -13.54
N GLU A 64 34.15 -10.42 -12.56
CA GLU A 64 33.59 -10.94 -11.31
C GLU A 64 32.80 -9.88 -10.54
N ASN A 65 33.26 -8.64 -10.53
CA ASN A 65 32.54 -7.55 -9.85
C ASN A 65 31.20 -7.25 -10.50
N ASP A 66 31.16 -7.28 -11.83
CA ASP A 66 29.90 -7.07 -12.57
C ASP A 66 28.94 -8.25 -12.39
N ARG A 67 29.47 -9.47 -12.29
CA ARG A 67 28.66 -10.67 -12.00
C ARG A 67 28.01 -10.60 -10.63
N ALA A 68 28.79 -10.27 -9.59
CA ALA A 68 28.26 -10.16 -8.23
C ALA A 68 27.18 -9.07 -8.14
N SER A 69 27.39 -7.92 -8.79
CA SER A 69 26.43 -6.84 -8.87
C SER A 69 25.17 -7.27 -9.61
N SER A 70 25.32 -8.00 -10.72
CA SER A 70 24.19 -8.50 -11.51
C SER A 70 23.36 -9.53 -10.74
N GLU A 71 24.01 -10.43 -10.00
CA GLU A 71 23.34 -11.42 -9.16
C GLU A 71 22.55 -10.74 -8.04
N GLU A 72 23.13 -9.73 -7.40
CA GLU A 72 22.46 -8.93 -6.39
C GLU A 72 21.21 -8.22 -6.95
N GLN A 73 21.33 -7.64 -8.14
CA GLN A 73 20.21 -6.98 -8.82
C GLN A 73 19.09 -7.96 -9.16
N VAL A 74 19.41 -9.19 -9.54
CA VAL A 74 18.43 -10.24 -9.77
C VAL A 74 17.67 -10.58 -8.50
N ILE A 75 18.37 -10.73 -7.39
CA ILE A 75 17.74 -11.01 -6.08
C ILE A 75 16.78 -9.89 -5.70
N ILE A 76 17.20 -8.64 -5.86
CA ILE A 76 16.37 -7.47 -5.56
C ILE A 76 15.12 -7.46 -6.45
N ALA A 77 15.29 -7.71 -7.76
CA ALA A 77 14.18 -7.73 -8.70
C ALA A 77 13.17 -8.85 -8.36
N LEU A 78 13.65 -10.03 -7.99
CA LEU A 78 12.78 -11.13 -7.55
C LEU A 78 11.96 -10.78 -6.31
N ARG A 79 12.58 -10.10 -5.35
CA ARG A 79 11.89 -9.63 -4.14
C ARG A 79 10.81 -8.61 -4.47
N ILE A 80 11.09 -7.68 -5.39
CA ILE A 80 10.13 -6.68 -5.84
C ILE A 80 8.93 -7.36 -6.50
N VAL A 81 9.18 -8.28 -7.43
CA VAL A 81 8.11 -9.00 -8.12
C VAL A 81 7.22 -9.74 -7.10
N ASP A 82 7.84 -10.48 -6.18
CA ASP A 82 7.10 -11.23 -5.16
C ASP A 82 6.22 -10.32 -4.30
N ARG A 83 6.80 -9.25 -3.77
CA ARG A 83 6.08 -8.31 -2.91
C ARG A 83 4.93 -7.60 -3.64
N GLU A 84 5.23 -7.09 -4.84
CA GLU A 84 4.24 -6.31 -5.59
C GLU A 84 3.12 -7.20 -6.13
N GLN A 85 3.41 -8.43 -6.53
CA GLN A 85 2.38 -9.37 -6.95
C GLN A 85 1.41 -9.73 -5.82
N LYS A 86 1.89 -9.77 -4.58
CA LYS A 86 1.03 -10.00 -3.40
C LYS A 86 0.15 -8.79 -3.10
N LEU A 87 0.58 -7.60 -3.48
CA LEU A 87 -0.19 -6.38 -3.26
C LEU A 87 -1.36 -6.24 -4.22
N LEU A 88 -1.25 -6.70 -5.45
CA LEU A 88 -2.31 -6.57 -6.46
C LEU A 88 -3.67 -7.09 -5.99
N PRO A 89 -3.80 -8.33 -5.48
CA PRO A 89 -5.10 -8.81 -5.00
C PRO A 89 -5.64 -8.02 -3.82
N LYS A 90 -4.78 -7.48 -2.96
CA LYS A 90 -5.20 -6.64 -1.84
C LYS A 90 -5.83 -5.33 -2.33
N ILE A 91 -5.25 -4.73 -3.39
CA ILE A 91 -5.81 -3.53 -4.01
C ILE A 91 -7.18 -3.86 -4.63
N GLN A 92 -7.27 -4.96 -5.35
CA GLN A 92 -8.53 -5.41 -5.97
C GLN A 92 -9.62 -5.65 -4.92
N GLN A 93 -9.28 -6.29 -3.80
CA GLN A 93 -10.20 -6.52 -2.68
C GLN A 93 -10.67 -5.21 -2.05
N SER A 94 -9.78 -4.25 -1.90
CA SER A 94 -10.13 -2.92 -1.38
C SER A 94 -11.09 -2.18 -2.31
N LEU A 95 -10.84 -2.23 -3.62
CA LEU A 95 -11.76 -1.66 -4.61
C LEU A 95 -13.13 -2.33 -4.57
N GLU A 96 -13.17 -3.64 -4.41
CA GLU A 96 -14.41 -4.38 -4.28
C GLU A 96 -15.19 -3.98 -3.02
N ARG A 97 -14.50 -3.75 -1.91
CA ARG A 97 -15.13 -3.26 -0.68
C ARG A 97 -15.73 -1.87 -0.86
N ILE A 98 -15.07 -0.99 -1.62
CA ILE A 98 -15.64 0.33 -1.96
C ILE A 98 -16.95 0.14 -2.72
N ARG A 99 -16.96 -0.77 -3.70
CA ARG A 99 -18.17 -1.08 -4.47
C ARG A 99 -19.30 -1.58 -3.59
N LEU A 100 -18.95 -2.42 -2.61
CA LEU A 100 -19.93 -3.03 -1.69
C LEU A 100 -20.32 -2.13 -0.52
N GLY A 101 -19.62 -1.01 -0.32
CA GLY A 101 -19.89 -0.10 0.80
C GLY A 101 -19.30 -0.55 2.13
N THR A 102 -18.32 -1.45 2.12
CA THR A 102 -17.68 -1.99 3.33
C THR A 102 -16.23 -1.57 3.51
N TYR A 103 -15.71 -0.76 2.60
CA TYR A 103 -14.32 -0.28 2.66
C TYR A 103 -14.10 0.58 3.90
N ALA A 104 -12.89 0.53 4.44
CA ALA A 104 -12.40 1.38 5.55
C ALA A 104 -12.87 0.97 6.94
N TYR A 105 -13.47 -0.21 7.05
CA TYR A 105 -13.85 -0.79 8.34
C TYR A 105 -13.02 -2.05 8.60
N CYS A 106 -12.62 -2.22 9.86
CA CYS A 106 -11.82 -3.38 10.28
C CYS A 106 -12.58 -4.68 10.05
N LEU A 107 -11.92 -5.66 9.42
CA LEU A 107 -12.55 -6.95 9.11
C LEU A 107 -12.91 -7.76 10.36
N GLU A 108 -12.23 -7.53 11.48
CA GLU A 108 -12.49 -8.25 12.73
C GLU A 108 -13.48 -7.53 13.67
N SER A 109 -13.31 -6.22 13.83
CA SER A 109 -14.08 -5.46 14.81
C SER A 109 -15.21 -4.62 14.22
N ASP A 110 -15.25 -4.48 12.90
CA ASP A 110 -16.15 -3.59 12.16
C ASP A 110 -15.99 -2.10 12.52
N GLU A 111 -15.01 -1.75 13.32
CA GLU A 111 -14.74 -0.36 13.65
C GLU A 111 -14.00 0.35 12.51
N PRO A 112 -14.15 1.69 12.40
CA PRO A 112 -13.42 2.45 11.39
C PRO A 112 -11.91 2.27 11.53
N ILE A 113 -11.24 2.04 10.41
CA ILE A 113 -9.77 1.97 10.37
C ILE A 113 -9.17 3.35 10.59
N GLY A 114 -9.82 4.39 10.06
CA GLY A 114 -9.41 5.77 10.22
C GLY A 114 -8.67 6.33 9.01
N ILE A 115 -8.92 7.59 8.73
CA ILE A 115 -8.36 8.27 7.55
C ILE A 115 -6.84 8.29 7.56
N PRO A 116 -6.14 8.65 8.65
CA PRO A 116 -4.67 8.69 8.63
C PRO A 116 -4.04 7.34 8.29
N ARG A 117 -4.58 6.26 8.83
CA ARG A 117 -4.07 4.91 8.52
C ARG A 117 -4.33 4.52 7.07
N LEU A 118 -5.49 4.87 6.52
CA LEU A 118 -5.83 4.62 5.12
C LEU A 118 -4.99 5.45 4.15
N LEU A 119 -4.63 6.68 4.53
CA LEU A 119 -3.72 7.50 3.71
C LEU A 119 -2.34 6.87 3.63
N ALA A 120 -1.85 6.32 4.75
CA ALA A 120 -0.58 5.61 4.78
C ALA A 120 -0.65 4.26 4.05
N ARG A 121 -1.76 3.55 4.19
CA ARG A 121 -1.95 2.23 3.60
C ARG A 121 -3.41 2.04 3.16
N PRO A 122 -3.74 2.41 1.91
CA PRO A 122 -5.13 2.33 1.43
C PRO A 122 -5.71 0.91 1.41
N THR A 123 -4.86 -0.11 1.44
CA THR A 123 -5.28 -1.52 1.47
C THR A 123 -5.43 -2.08 2.88
N ALA A 124 -5.35 -1.23 3.93
CA ALA A 124 -5.48 -1.68 5.30
C ALA A 124 -6.81 -2.40 5.54
N GLU A 125 -6.74 -3.56 6.19
CA GLU A 125 -7.90 -4.42 6.45
C GLU A 125 -8.30 -4.41 7.92
N TYR A 126 -7.41 -3.97 8.81
CA TYR A 126 -7.58 -4.00 10.24
C TYR A 126 -7.27 -2.65 10.86
N CYS A 127 -8.00 -2.31 11.93
CA CYS A 127 -7.63 -1.16 12.74
C CYS A 127 -6.29 -1.43 13.44
N ALA A 128 -5.65 -0.37 13.95
CA ALA A 128 -4.32 -0.48 14.55
C ALA A 128 -4.30 -1.46 15.73
N GLU A 129 -5.34 -1.45 16.57
CA GLU A 129 -5.45 -2.31 17.74
C GLU A 129 -5.52 -3.79 17.36
N VAL A 130 -6.37 -4.14 16.40
CA VAL A 130 -6.52 -5.51 15.91
C VAL A 130 -5.24 -5.98 15.22
N LYS A 131 -4.63 -5.10 14.42
CA LYS A 131 -3.37 -5.43 13.73
C LYS A 131 -2.26 -5.76 14.72
N ALA A 132 -2.16 -5.01 15.81
CA ALA A 132 -1.18 -5.28 16.87
C ALA A 132 -1.41 -6.65 17.51
N ILE A 133 -2.66 -7.02 17.77
CA ILE A 133 -3.00 -8.34 18.32
C ILE A 133 -2.61 -9.47 17.34
N ILE A 134 -2.92 -9.31 16.07
CA ILE A 134 -2.58 -10.29 15.02
C ILE A 134 -1.06 -10.49 14.96
N GLU A 135 -0.30 -9.41 14.97
CA GLU A 135 1.17 -9.47 14.93
C GLU A 135 1.76 -10.19 16.15
N ILE A 136 1.19 -9.98 17.34
CA ILE A 136 1.59 -10.71 18.55
C ILE A 136 1.32 -12.20 18.39
N GLN A 137 0.15 -12.58 17.88
CA GLN A 137 -0.20 -13.98 17.65
C GLN A 137 0.73 -14.63 16.62
N GLU A 138 1.02 -13.96 15.52
CA GLU A 138 1.95 -14.44 14.49
C GLU A 138 3.35 -14.67 15.08
N HIS A 139 3.80 -13.74 15.90
CA HIS A 139 5.10 -13.83 16.56
C HIS A 139 5.18 -15.05 17.49
N HIS A 140 4.11 -15.35 18.22
CA HIS A 140 4.04 -16.54 19.08
C HIS A 140 4.09 -17.85 18.28
N PHE A 141 3.42 -17.89 17.13
CA PHE A 141 3.43 -19.10 16.28
C PHE A 141 4.74 -19.30 15.54
N ASN A 142 5.47 -18.24 15.24
CA ASN A 142 6.72 -18.29 14.48
C ASN A 142 7.96 -18.22 15.35
N GLY A 143 7.79 -18.06 16.64
CA GLY A 143 8.88 -18.00 17.62
C GLY A 143 9.17 -19.36 18.27
#